data_6a591ca5b4e8e3b5af582d2d29a0e866
#
_entry.id   6a591ca5b4e8e3b5af582d2d29a0e866
#
_cell.length_a   1.000
_cell.length_b   1.000
_cell.length_c   1.000
_cell.angle_alpha   90.00
_cell.angle_beta   90.00
_cell.angle_gamma   90.00
#
_symmetry.space_group_name_H-M   'P 1'
#
loop_
_entity.id
_entity.type
_entity.pdbx_description
1 polymer ?
#
loop_
_entity_poly.entity_id
_entity_poly.type
_entity_poly.pdbx_seq_one_letter_code
_entity_poly.pdbx_strand_id
1 'polypeptide(L)'
;PNPDEGNLAYYNEIMGMDFQMSMDFIHVSLRKWLPRMNEFQRQNVAASIYDSLDSLRKAGKTENMLRNAYIKFMCWLYYKFERIVNQLGENHIPKILYEGQISNYELMLISILSNAGCDVVLLQYAGDQGYLKTDPGSVLSDSLQMEGLQPFPQGYCVKKVRDEIQNELNNLSLIHISEPTRLALIS
;
A
#
# COMPACT_ATOMS: atom_id res chain seq x y z
N PRO A 1 17.75 -5.54 14.45
CA PRO A 1 17.01 -5.59 15.71
C PRO A 1 16.46 -6.99 15.84
N ASN A 2 16.66 -7.61 17.00
CA ASN A 2 15.97 -8.87 17.28
C ASN A 2 14.48 -8.61 17.23
N PRO A 3 13.68 -9.48 16.57
CA PRO A 3 12.24 -9.36 16.62
C PRO A 3 11.80 -9.42 18.09
N ASP A 4 10.86 -8.55 18.47
CA ASP A 4 10.27 -8.63 19.80
C ASP A 4 9.52 -9.96 19.98
N GLU A 5 9.19 -10.32 21.23
CA GLU A 5 8.55 -11.61 21.53
C GLU A 5 7.19 -11.75 20.83
N GLY A 6 6.44 -10.66 20.65
CA GLY A 6 5.15 -10.69 19.94
C GLY A 6 5.31 -10.97 18.45
N ASN A 7 6.31 -10.37 17.81
CA ASN A 7 6.63 -10.63 16.40
C ASN A 7 7.10 -12.08 16.17
N LEU A 8 7.85 -12.64 17.11
CA LEU A 8 8.30 -14.02 17.04
C LEU A 8 7.13 -15.01 17.22
N ALA A 9 6.21 -14.71 18.15
CA ALA A 9 5.00 -15.53 18.37
C ALA A 9 4.13 -15.56 17.12
N TYR A 10 3.90 -14.41 16.49
CA TYR A 10 3.15 -14.34 15.23
C TYR A 10 3.81 -15.17 14.13
N TYR A 11 5.12 -15.01 13.92
CA TYR A 11 5.86 -15.76 12.91
C TYR A 11 5.76 -17.27 13.12
N ASN A 12 5.98 -17.74 14.35
CA ASN A 12 5.91 -19.16 14.69
C ASN A 12 4.51 -19.74 14.46
N GLU A 13 3.46 -18.99 14.80
CA GLU A 13 2.09 -19.44 14.58
C GLU A 13 1.76 -19.50 13.08
N ILE A 14 2.06 -18.44 12.32
CA ILE A 14 1.74 -18.41 10.89
C ILE A 14 2.53 -19.48 10.10
N MET A 15 3.74 -19.80 10.52
CA MET A 15 4.55 -20.87 9.90
C MET A 15 4.10 -22.26 10.31
N GLY A 16 3.59 -22.44 11.53
CA GLY A 16 3.15 -23.73 12.06
C GLY A 16 1.68 -24.07 11.82
N MET A 17 0.90 -23.15 11.24
CA MET A 17 -0.54 -23.36 11.06
C MET A 17 -0.88 -24.45 10.05
N ASP A 18 -2.00 -25.12 10.28
CA ASP A 18 -2.66 -26.00 9.32
C ASP A 18 -3.49 -25.13 8.36
N PHE A 19 -2.87 -24.77 7.23
CA PHE A 19 -3.46 -23.87 6.24
C PHE A 19 -4.70 -24.49 5.61
N GLN A 20 -5.79 -23.73 5.60
CA GLN A 20 -7.01 -24.07 4.89
C GLN A 20 -7.37 -22.94 3.92
N MET A 21 -7.59 -23.29 2.65
CA MET A 21 -8.05 -22.35 1.66
C MET A 21 -9.57 -22.15 1.80
N SER A 22 -9.98 -21.39 2.80
CA SER A 22 -11.37 -21.00 3.02
C SER A 22 -11.46 -19.54 3.50
N MET A 23 -12.57 -18.92 3.19
CA MET A 23 -12.87 -17.54 3.65
C MET A 23 -12.88 -17.46 5.18
N ASP A 24 -13.49 -18.45 5.85
CA ASP A 24 -13.59 -18.48 7.31
C ASP A 24 -12.23 -18.58 7.97
N PHE A 25 -11.34 -19.41 7.44
CA PHE A 25 -9.96 -19.53 7.94
C PHE A 25 -9.22 -18.19 7.86
N ILE A 26 -9.28 -17.52 6.70
CA ILE A 26 -8.62 -16.24 6.47
C ILE A 26 -9.23 -15.17 7.40
N HIS A 27 -10.55 -15.10 7.49
CA HIS A 27 -11.26 -14.14 8.31
C HIS A 27 -10.94 -14.29 9.81
N VAL A 28 -10.91 -15.51 10.33
CA VAL A 28 -10.54 -15.80 11.72
C VAL A 28 -9.11 -15.39 12.00
N SER A 29 -8.18 -15.67 11.08
CA SER A 29 -6.77 -15.27 11.20
C SER A 29 -6.61 -13.74 11.22
N LEU A 30 -7.33 -13.01 10.35
CA LEU A 30 -7.32 -11.55 10.33
C LEU A 30 -7.90 -10.97 11.63
N ARG A 31 -8.99 -11.55 12.16
CA ARG A 31 -9.57 -11.12 13.44
C ARG A 31 -8.57 -11.26 14.59
N LYS A 32 -7.83 -12.35 14.61
CA LYS A 32 -6.83 -12.60 15.64
C LYS A 32 -5.65 -11.66 15.57
N TRP A 33 -5.07 -11.48 14.39
CA TRP A 33 -3.78 -10.83 14.22
C TRP A 33 -3.85 -9.36 13.83
N LEU A 34 -4.97 -8.93 13.22
CA LEU A 34 -5.24 -7.53 12.85
C LEU A 34 -6.59 -7.09 13.43
N PRO A 35 -6.74 -7.09 14.76
CA PRO A 35 -8.03 -6.89 15.44
C PRO A 35 -8.63 -5.50 15.25
N ARG A 36 -7.82 -4.51 14.85
CA ARG A 36 -8.28 -3.13 14.66
C ARG A 36 -9.11 -2.92 13.40
N MET A 37 -9.04 -3.84 12.43
CA MET A 37 -9.95 -3.79 11.29
C MET A 37 -11.40 -3.95 11.76
N ASN A 38 -12.31 -3.12 11.25
CA ASN A 38 -13.73 -3.34 11.42
C ASN A 38 -14.20 -4.55 10.60
N GLU A 39 -15.44 -4.98 10.80
CA GLU A 39 -15.95 -6.19 10.15
C GLU A 39 -15.98 -6.08 8.63
N PHE A 40 -16.40 -4.93 8.10
CA PHE A 40 -16.43 -4.66 6.66
C PHE A 40 -15.04 -4.73 6.02
N GLN A 41 -14.05 -4.07 6.63
CA GLN A 41 -12.65 -4.11 6.18
C GLN A 41 -12.09 -5.54 6.21
N ARG A 42 -12.39 -6.27 7.28
CA ARG A 42 -11.94 -7.66 7.45
C ARG A 42 -12.52 -8.57 6.38
N GLN A 43 -13.81 -8.43 6.09
CA GLN A 43 -14.46 -9.20 5.02
C GLN A 43 -13.86 -8.90 3.65
N ASN A 44 -13.64 -7.63 3.32
CA ASN A 44 -13.02 -7.23 2.05
C ASN A 44 -11.59 -7.75 1.92
N VAL A 45 -10.77 -7.62 2.96
CA VAL A 45 -9.40 -8.15 2.96
C VAL A 45 -9.39 -9.66 2.85
N ALA A 46 -10.25 -10.37 3.59
CA ALA A 46 -10.37 -11.82 3.50
C ALA A 46 -10.78 -12.28 2.10
N ALA A 47 -11.78 -11.63 1.50
CA ALA A 47 -12.21 -11.91 0.14
C ALA A 47 -11.08 -11.70 -0.87
N SER A 48 -10.36 -10.59 -0.78
CA SER A 48 -9.25 -10.27 -1.70
C SER A 48 -8.08 -11.25 -1.55
N ILE A 49 -7.75 -11.68 -0.33
CA ILE A 49 -6.74 -12.73 -0.11
C ILE A 49 -7.22 -14.04 -0.74
N TYR A 50 -8.47 -14.43 -0.48
CA TYR A 50 -9.05 -15.65 -1.05
C TYR A 50 -9.03 -15.63 -2.58
N ASP A 51 -9.48 -14.55 -3.21
CA ASP A 51 -9.50 -14.39 -4.67
C ASP A 51 -8.09 -14.43 -5.27
N SER A 52 -7.11 -13.83 -4.61
CA SER A 52 -5.70 -13.91 -5.01
C SER A 52 -5.17 -15.35 -4.97
N LEU A 53 -5.49 -16.08 -3.91
CA LEU A 53 -5.11 -17.50 -3.76
C LEU A 53 -5.86 -18.38 -4.77
N ASP A 54 -7.14 -18.11 -5.02
CA ASP A 54 -7.95 -18.85 -5.98
C ASP A 54 -7.44 -18.63 -7.42
N SER A 55 -6.99 -17.43 -7.74
CA SER A 55 -6.34 -17.13 -9.01
C SER A 55 -5.04 -17.94 -9.19
N LEU A 56 -4.23 -18.04 -8.13
CA LEU A 56 -3.03 -18.89 -8.14
C LEU A 56 -3.38 -20.38 -8.29
N ARG A 57 -4.43 -20.84 -7.60
CA ARG A 57 -4.93 -22.22 -7.72
C ARG A 57 -5.39 -22.52 -9.16
N LYS A 58 -6.19 -21.63 -9.75
CA LYS A 58 -6.63 -21.74 -11.14
C LYS A 58 -5.49 -21.74 -12.15
N ALA A 59 -4.38 -21.05 -11.81
CA ALA A 59 -3.14 -21.06 -12.58
C ALA A 59 -2.28 -22.33 -12.33
N GLY A 60 -2.82 -23.35 -11.66
CA GLY A 60 -2.15 -24.64 -11.43
C GLY A 60 -1.10 -24.65 -10.33
N LYS A 61 -1.09 -23.67 -9.42
CA LYS A 61 -0.18 -23.67 -8.27
C LYS A 61 -0.59 -24.75 -7.25
N THR A 62 0.41 -25.42 -6.69
CA THR A 62 0.19 -26.47 -5.68
C THR A 62 -0.29 -25.89 -4.34
N GLU A 63 -0.92 -26.70 -3.51
CA GLU A 63 -1.39 -26.31 -2.18
C GLU A 63 -0.27 -25.70 -1.32
N ASN A 64 0.92 -26.27 -1.39
CA ASN A 64 2.08 -25.73 -0.68
C ASN A 64 2.48 -24.32 -1.19
N MET A 65 2.33 -24.06 -2.49
CA MET A 65 2.56 -22.71 -3.04
C MET A 65 1.48 -21.73 -2.61
N LEU A 66 0.22 -22.16 -2.50
CA LEU A 66 -0.87 -21.34 -1.97
C LEU A 66 -0.65 -20.99 -0.50
N ARG A 67 -0.26 -21.97 0.31
CA ARG A 67 0.13 -21.77 1.70
C ARG A 67 1.25 -20.73 1.83
N ASN A 68 2.31 -20.86 1.02
CA ASN A 68 3.43 -19.93 1.04
C ASN A 68 3.01 -18.50 0.59
N ALA A 69 2.10 -18.38 -0.38
CA ALA A 69 1.54 -17.09 -0.78
C ALA A 69 0.71 -16.47 0.36
N TYR A 70 -0.15 -17.26 1.01
CA TYR A 70 -0.91 -16.82 2.17
C TYR A 70 0.00 -16.32 3.30
N ILE A 71 1.01 -17.08 3.67
CA ILE A 71 2.00 -16.70 4.69
C ILE A 71 2.63 -15.35 4.32
N LYS A 72 3.02 -15.19 3.05
CA LYS A 72 3.63 -13.95 2.55
C LYS A 72 2.69 -12.76 2.67
N PHE A 73 1.42 -12.90 2.30
CA PHE A 73 0.42 -11.83 2.43
C PHE A 73 0.19 -11.47 3.90
N MET A 74 0.00 -12.44 4.77
CA MET A 74 -0.20 -12.22 6.19
C MET A 74 1.01 -11.56 6.87
N CYS A 75 2.23 -12.02 6.56
CA CYS A 75 3.45 -11.40 7.07
C CYS A 75 3.60 -9.95 6.58
N TRP A 76 3.27 -9.67 5.32
CA TRP A 76 3.34 -8.31 4.81
C TRP A 76 2.30 -7.41 5.46
N LEU A 77 1.06 -7.86 5.58
CA LEU A 77 0.00 -7.09 6.25
C LEU A 77 0.37 -6.78 7.71
N TYR A 78 0.91 -7.74 8.43
CA TYR A 78 1.27 -7.58 9.83
C TYR A 78 2.53 -6.74 10.03
N TYR A 79 3.64 -7.06 9.34
CA TYR A 79 4.94 -6.42 9.61
C TYR A 79 5.18 -5.12 8.84
N LYS A 80 4.65 -5.01 7.63
CA LYS A 80 4.91 -3.85 6.76
C LYS A 80 3.74 -2.88 6.68
N PHE A 81 2.52 -3.39 6.67
CA PHE A 81 1.32 -2.62 6.39
C PHE A 81 0.35 -2.51 7.55
N GLU A 82 0.67 -3.04 8.73
CA GLU A 82 -0.17 -2.93 9.92
C GLU A 82 -0.59 -1.48 10.20
N ARG A 83 0.34 -0.55 10.07
CA ARG A 83 0.06 0.88 10.27
C ARG A 83 -0.96 1.43 9.27
N ILE A 84 -0.90 0.99 8.01
CA ILE A 84 -1.86 1.38 6.97
C ILE A 84 -3.20 0.72 7.25
N VAL A 85 -3.19 -0.59 7.52
CA VAL A 85 -4.41 -1.36 7.82
C VAL A 85 -5.14 -0.80 9.03
N ASN A 86 -4.41 -0.37 10.06
CA ASN A 86 -4.99 0.24 11.26
C ASN A 86 -5.55 1.66 11.05
N GLN A 87 -5.24 2.30 9.93
CA GLN A 87 -5.75 3.62 9.55
C GLN A 87 -6.94 3.54 8.59
N LEU A 88 -7.29 2.35 8.10
CA LEU A 88 -8.48 2.15 7.29
C LEU A 88 -9.73 2.56 8.08
N GLY A 89 -10.61 3.34 7.47
CA GLY A 89 -11.84 3.80 8.11
C GLY A 89 -12.62 4.75 7.22
N GLU A 90 -13.83 5.09 7.64
CA GLU A 90 -14.76 5.93 6.87
C GLU A 90 -14.22 7.36 6.63
N ASN A 91 -13.38 7.86 7.54
CA ASN A 91 -12.88 9.24 7.50
C ASN A 91 -11.42 9.36 7.04
N HIS A 92 -10.77 8.25 6.72
CA HIS A 92 -9.38 8.26 6.33
C HIS A 92 -9.11 7.20 5.26
N ILE A 93 -8.66 7.65 4.10
CA ILE A 93 -8.25 6.79 2.98
C ILE A 93 -6.73 6.80 2.91
N PRO A 94 -6.05 5.72 3.34
CA PRO A 94 -4.61 5.60 3.19
C PRO A 94 -4.21 5.61 1.72
N LYS A 95 -3.09 6.25 1.40
CA LYS A 95 -2.58 6.38 0.05
C LYS A 95 -1.27 5.62 -0.09
N ILE A 96 -1.16 4.83 -1.16
CA ILE A 96 0.00 4.03 -1.49
C ILE A 96 0.57 4.52 -2.80
N LEU A 97 1.83 4.90 -2.79
CA LEU A 97 2.59 5.21 -3.99
C LEU A 97 3.64 4.10 -4.17
N TYR A 98 3.58 3.40 -5.29
CA TYR A 98 4.55 2.39 -5.67
C TYR A 98 5.33 2.85 -6.90
N GLU A 99 6.64 2.83 -6.82
CA GLU A 99 7.55 3.26 -7.88
C GLU A 99 8.30 2.08 -8.47
N GLY A 100 8.31 1.99 -9.80
CA GLY A 100 9.08 1.01 -10.54
C GLY A 100 8.33 -0.29 -10.86
N GLN A 101 9.10 -1.30 -11.27
CA GLN A 101 8.52 -2.59 -11.68
C GLN A 101 7.93 -3.34 -10.50
N ILE A 102 6.70 -3.81 -10.67
CA ILE A 102 5.98 -4.56 -9.66
C ILE A 102 5.96 -6.06 -9.99
N SER A 103 6.25 -6.89 -8.99
CA SER A 103 6.12 -8.34 -9.12
C SER A 103 4.66 -8.78 -8.95
N ASN A 104 4.35 -10.00 -9.41
CA ASN A 104 3.00 -10.56 -9.30
C ASN A 104 2.47 -10.58 -7.85
N TYR A 105 3.31 -10.99 -6.89
CA TYR A 105 2.90 -11.03 -5.48
C TYR A 105 2.73 -9.64 -4.87
N GLU A 106 3.53 -8.66 -5.29
CA GLU A 106 3.37 -7.27 -4.85
C GLU A 106 2.09 -6.67 -5.42
N LEU A 107 1.77 -6.93 -6.69
CA LEU A 107 0.52 -6.49 -7.31
C LEU A 107 -0.69 -7.12 -6.60
N MET A 108 -0.65 -8.42 -6.28
CA MET A 108 -1.71 -9.07 -5.50
C MET A 108 -1.89 -8.41 -4.13
N LEU A 109 -0.79 -8.12 -3.42
CA LEU A 109 -0.88 -7.44 -2.12
C LEU A 109 -1.44 -6.02 -2.25
N ILE A 110 -1.02 -5.26 -3.25
CA ILE A 110 -1.54 -3.92 -3.51
C ILE A 110 -3.03 -3.99 -3.84
N SER A 111 -3.47 -4.98 -4.61
CA SER A 111 -4.89 -5.22 -4.88
C SER A 111 -5.67 -5.55 -3.60
N ILE A 112 -5.10 -6.35 -2.69
CA ILE A 112 -5.69 -6.62 -1.37
C ILE A 112 -5.87 -5.32 -0.58
N LEU A 113 -4.87 -4.44 -0.56
CA LEU A 113 -4.92 -3.17 0.15
C LEU A 113 -5.89 -2.18 -0.52
N SER A 114 -5.96 -2.16 -1.85
CA SER A 114 -6.94 -1.34 -2.59
C SER A 114 -8.37 -1.78 -2.27
N ASN A 115 -8.65 -3.09 -2.29
CA ASN A 115 -9.96 -3.63 -1.90
C ASN A 115 -10.29 -3.42 -0.42
N ALA A 116 -9.28 -3.25 0.43
CA ALA A 116 -9.47 -2.86 1.83
C ALA A 116 -9.82 -1.37 2.01
N GLY A 117 -9.67 -0.55 0.95
CA GLY A 117 -10.03 0.86 0.94
C GLY A 117 -8.84 1.82 0.85
N CYS A 118 -7.68 1.38 0.34
CA CYS A 118 -6.55 2.26 0.05
C CYS A 118 -6.63 2.81 -1.37
N ASP A 119 -6.28 4.08 -1.56
CA ASP A 119 -5.96 4.61 -2.89
C ASP A 119 -4.53 4.18 -3.28
N VAL A 120 -4.36 3.74 -4.52
CA VAL A 120 -3.06 3.25 -5.01
C VAL A 120 -2.68 3.96 -6.30
N VAL A 121 -1.43 4.40 -6.38
CA VAL A 121 -0.80 4.90 -7.60
C VAL A 121 0.46 4.12 -7.89
N LEU A 122 0.55 3.56 -9.09
CA LEU A 122 1.73 2.86 -9.60
C LEU A 122 2.44 3.74 -10.62
N LEU A 123 3.69 4.12 -10.35
CA LEU A 123 4.52 4.94 -11.25
C LEU A 123 5.45 4.05 -12.06
N GLN A 124 5.22 3.98 -13.38
CA GLN A 124 5.97 3.17 -14.33
C GLN A 124 6.78 4.06 -15.28
N TYR A 125 7.94 4.55 -14.86
CA TYR A 125 8.76 5.50 -15.64
C TYR A 125 9.28 4.95 -16.97
N ALA A 126 9.49 3.64 -17.03
CA ALA A 126 9.94 2.96 -18.25
C ALA A 126 8.79 2.55 -19.18
N GLY A 127 7.58 3.04 -18.90
CA GLY A 127 6.35 2.64 -19.60
C GLY A 127 5.75 1.35 -19.04
N ASP A 128 4.54 1.04 -19.49
CA ASP A 128 3.68 0.01 -18.90
C ASP A 128 4.04 -1.43 -19.29
N GLN A 129 5.01 -1.66 -20.18
CA GLN A 129 5.36 -3.00 -20.66
C GLN A 129 5.75 -3.97 -19.53
N GLY A 130 6.42 -3.46 -18.49
CA GLY A 130 6.78 -4.25 -17.31
C GLY A 130 5.56 -4.66 -16.49
N TYR A 131 4.63 -3.74 -16.30
CA TYR A 131 3.36 -3.96 -15.62
C TYR A 131 2.47 -4.96 -16.38
N LEU A 132 2.31 -4.78 -17.68
CA LEU A 132 1.49 -5.62 -18.56
C LEU A 132 1.96 -7.08 -18.64
N LYS A 133 3.20 -7.39 -18.24
CA LYS A 133 3.64 -8.79 -18.07
C LYS A 133 2.97 -9.45 -16.86
N THR A 134 2.63 -8.66 -15.84
CA THR A 134 2.01 -9.12 -14.59
C THR A 134 0.50 -9.07 -14.68
N ASP A 135 -0.05 -8.04 -15.33
CA ASP A 135 -1.48 -7.84 -15.59
C ASP A 135 -1.72 -7.54 -17.09
N PRO A 136 -1.73 -8.58 -17.96
CA PRO A 136 -1.78 -8.40 -19.42
C PRO A 136 -3.01 -7.65 -19.93
N GLY A 137 -4.11 -7.73 -19.20
CA GLY A 137 -5.37 -7.06 -19.55
C GLY A 137 -5.56 -5.70 -18.90
N SER A 138 -4.60 -5.25 -18.08
CA SER A 138 -4.78 -4.07 -17.20
C SER A 138 -6.13 -4.09 -16.45
N VAL A 139 -6.46 -5.28 -15.93
CA VAL A 139 -7.76 -5.53 -15.27
C VAL A 139 -7.79 -4.96 -13.86
N LEU A 140 -6.59 -4.85 -13.23
CA LEU A 140 -6.45 -4.43 -11.84
C LEU A 140 -6.19 -2.93 -11.68
N SER A 141 -6.02 -2.19 -12.78
CA SER A 141 -5.72 -0.76 -12.73
C SER A 141 -6.18 -0.02 -13.98
N ASP A 142 -6.49 1.25 -13.81
CA ASP A 142 -6.67 2.19 -14.91
C ASP A 142 -5.32 2.79 -15.33
N SER A 143 -5.02 2.79 -16.62
CA SER A 143 -3.79 3.37 -17.14
C SER A 143 -3.99 4.87 -17.44
N LEU A 144 -3.10 5.69 -16.86
CA LEU A 144 -3.01 7.12 -17.15
C LEU A 144 -1.63 7.41 -17.72
N GLN A 145 -1.55 7.81 -18.98
CA GLN A 145 -0.29 8.19 -19.60
C GLN A 145 0.03 9.64 -19.31
N MET A 146 1.23 9.88 -18.80
CA MET A 146 1.75 11.21 -18.53
C MET A 146 3.11 11.36 -19.22
N GLU A 147 3.27 12.47 -19.95
CA GLU A 147 4.56 12.80 -20.57
C GLU A 147 5.52 13.38 -19.52
N GLY A 148 6.82 13.14 -19.70
CA GLY A 148 7.88 13.76 -18.91
C GLY A 148 8.06 13.19 -17.49
N LEU A 149 7.45 12.05 -17.17
CA LEU A 149 7.70 11.37 -15.90
C LEU A 149 9.19 11.00 -15.78
N GLN A 150 9.78 11.36 -14.64
CA GLN A 150 11.15 11.03 -14.29
C GLN A 150 11.17 10.28 -12.94
N PRO A 151 12.09 9.34 -12.75
CA PRO A 151 12.24 8.69 -11.44
C PRO A 151 12.61 9.71 -10.36
N PHE A 152 12.22 9.44 -9.14
CA PHE A 152 12.61 10.29 -8.02
C PHE A 152 14.14 10.37 -7.90
N PRO A 153 14.71 11.57 -7.72
CA PRO A 153 16.15 11.72 -7.52
C PRO A 153 16.64 10.90 -6.32
N GLN A 154 17.79 10.27 -6.47
CA GLN A 154 18.41 9.53 -5.36
C GLN A 154 18.67 10.48 -4.17
N GLY A 155 18.35 10.02 -2.97
CA GLY A 155 18.46 10.82 -1.75
C GLY A 155 17.33 11.83 -1.52
N TYR A 156 16.34 11.88 -2.41
CA TYR A 156 15.14 12.67 -2.18
C TYR A 156 14.24 11.94 -1.17
N CYS A 157 13.76 12.66 -0.17
CA CYS A 157 12.85 12.09 0.82
C CYS A 157 11.74 13.07 1.17
N VAL A 158 10.62 12.56 1.66
CA VAL A 158 9.45 13.36 2.03
C VAL A 158 9.79 14.49 3.02
N LYS A 159 10.73 14.25 3.93
CA LYS A 159 11.16 15.28 4.89
C LYS A 159 11.80 16.46 4.16
N LYS A 160 12.72 16.21 3.23
CA LYS A 160 13.41 17.24 2.45
C LYS A 160 12.42 18.07 1.64
N VAL A 161 11.49 17.42 0.94
CA VAL A 161 10.42 18.10 0.17
C VAL A 161 9.56 18.98 1.07
N ARG A 162 9.18 18.47 2.23
CA ARG A 162 8.38 19.21 3.21
C ARG A 162 9.11 20.44 3.74
N ASP A 163 10.40 20.28 4.04
CA ASP A 163 11.25 21.39 4.52
C ASP A 163 11.43 22.46 3.43
N GLU A 164 11.62 22.06 2.16
CA GLU A 164 11.68 22.97 1.01
C GLU A 164 10.38 23.75 0.83
N ILE A 165 9.23 23.08 0.81
CA ILE A 165 7.90 23.72 0.71
C ILE A 165 7.68 24.68 1.87
N GLN A 166 8.02 24.30 3.10
CA GLN A 166 7.86 25.14 4.27
C GLN A 166 8.73 26.41 4.18
N ASN A 167 9.95 26.29 3.67
CA ASN A 167 10.83 27.42 3.45
C ASN A 167 10.30 28.36 2.37
N GLU A 168 9.76 27.83 1.27
CA GLU A 168 9.11 28.65 0.23
C GLU A 168 7.89 29.41 0.78
N LEU A 169 7.04 28.74 1.55
CA LEU A 169 5.88 29.36 2.19
C LEU A 169 6.29 30.48 3.17
N ASN A 170 7.35 30.26 3.95
CA ASN A 170 7.89 31.27 4.86
C ASN A 170 8.43 32.47 4.09
N ASN A 171 9.14 32.26 2.99
CA ASN A 171 9.65 33.34 2.13
C ASN A 171 8.51 34.15 1.50
N LEU A 172 7.45 33.49 1.01
CA LEU A 172 6.27 34.17 0.48
C LEU A 172 5.56 35.01 1.54
N SER A 173 5.45 34.52 2.78
CA SER A 173 4.85 35.28 3.88
C SER A 173 5.67 36.49 4.28
N LEU A 174 6.99 36.45 4.19
CA LEU A 174 7.88 37.59 4.43
C LEU A 174 7.75 38.66 3.36
N ILE A 175 7.50 38.28 2.10
CA ILE A 175 7.26 39.25 0.99
C ILE A 175 5.94 40.01 1.21
N HIS A 176 4.90 39.34 1.69
CA HIS A 176 3.62 39.98 2.00
C HIS A 176 3.65 40.93 3.21
N ILE A 177 4.56 40.72 4.15
CA ILE A 177 4.72 41.59 5.33
C ILE A 177 5.51 42.87 4.97
N SER A 178 6.30 42.84 3.90
CA SER A 178 7.11 44.00 3.47
C SER A 178 6.38 45.01 2.54
N GLU A 179 5.12 44.75 2.14
CA GLU A 179 4.33 45.61 1.25
C GLU A 179 3.16 46.44 1.83
N PRO A 180 2.95 46.64 3.13
CA PRO A 180 1.85 47.50 3.57
C PRO A 180 2.13 49.01 3.59
N THR A 181 3.27 49.48 3.13
CA THR A 181 3.63 50.90 3.32
C THR A 181 3.59 51.78 2.06
N ARG A 182 3.07 51.30 0.94
CA ARG A 182 3.03 52.10 -0.31
C ARG A 182 1.66 52.64 -0.76
N LEU A 183 0.61 52.46 0.03
CA LEU A 183 -0.75 52.89 -0.33
C LEU A 183 -1.36 53.96 0.60
N ALA A 184 -0.56 54.71 1.35
CA ALA A 184 -1.05 55.77 2.24
C ALA A 184 -0.36 57.11 2.04
N LEU A 185 -0.22 57.57 0.79
CA LEU A 185 0.17 58.97 0.49
C LEU A 185 -0.25 59.35 -0.93
N ILE A 186 -1.56 59.42 -1.19
CA ILE A 186 -2.16 60.31 -2.20
C ILE A 186 -3.52 60.72 -1.65
N SER A 187 -3.54 61.84 -0.95
CA SER A 187 -4.69 62.70 -0.79
C SER A 187 -4.21 64.16 -0.86
#